data_5b586177b3c22e5d20e38fb29f132152
#
_entry.id   5b586177b3c22e5d20e38fb29f132152
#
_cell.length_a   1.000
_cell.length_b   1.000
_cell.length_c   1.000
_cell.angle_alpha   90.00
_cell.angle_beta   90.00
_cell.angle_gamma   90.00
#
_symmetry.space_group_name_H-M   'P 1'
#
loop_
_entity.id
_entity.type
_entity.pdbx_description
1 polymer ?
#
loop_
_entity_poly.entity_id
_entity_poly.type
_entity_poly.pdbx_seq_one_letter_code
_entity_poly.pdbx_strand_id
1 'polypeptide(L)'
;MTGILCVEEEGGILFHQRRVSRDRLLIDWIMKKIGEKSLWMREYSKTLFADYPVKIAEDYLAQAGSEDYCFIEDGSYTEYLDKITGLLLCRWRRHYPSDLKFQESILAEGWQLEAVYEVKGSSHENIMVEEWKKRKASHSCCERGEQ
;
A
#
# COMPACT_ATOMS: atom_id res chain seq x y z
N MET A 1 9.85 -4.41 -2.77
CA MET A 1 9.28 -3.30 -2.01
C MET A 1 7.82 -3.55 -1.67
N THR A 2 7.30 -2.84 -0.70
CA THR A 2 5.92 -2.96 -0.26
C THR A 2 5.15 -1.69 -0.62
N GLY A 3 4.06 -1.83 -1.35
CA GLY A 3 3.19 -0.71 -1.69
C GLY A 3 2.11 -0.53 -0.64
N ILE A 4 1.76 0.72 -0.36
CA ILE A 4 0.71 1.08 0.59
C ILE A 4 -0.34 1.87 -0.18
N LEU A 5 -1.57 1.37 -0.20
CA LEU A 5 -2.69 2.04 -0.87
C LEU A 5 -3.87 2.15 0.07
N CYS A 6 -4.52 3.31 0.04
CA CYS A 6 -5.77 3.52 0.75
C CYS A 6 -6.90 3.35 -0.26
N VAL A 7 -7.85 2.47 0.03
CA VAL A 7 -8.96 2.18 -0.87
C VAL A 7 -10.27 2.22 -0.09
N GLU A 8 -11.38 2.50 -0.80
CA GLU A 8 -12.69 2.39 -0.18
C GLU A 8 -13.17 0.95 -0.34
N GLU A 9 -14.33 0.62 0.22
CA GLU A 9 -14.75 -0.79 0.30
C GLU A 9 -14.93 -1.51 -1.03
N GLU A 10 -15.10 -0.77 -2.13
CA GLU A 10 -15.21 -1.37 -3.46
C GLU A 10 -13.91 -1.28 -4.26
N GLY A 11 -12.81 -0.91 -3.60
CA GLY A 11 -11.50 -0.89 -4.23
C GLY A 11 -11.08 0.43 -4.85
N GLY A 12 -11.92 1.48 -4.75
CA GLY A 12 -11.55 2.79 -5.29
C GLY A 12 -10.35 3.36 -4.55
N ILE A 13 -9.36 3.82 -5.28
CA ILE A 13 -8.17 4.40 -4.67
C ILE A 13 -8.49 5.80 -4.13
N LEU A 14 -8.11 6.03 -2.87
CA LEU A 14 -8.35 7.30 -2.22
C LEU A 14 -7.12 8.18 -2.36
N PHE A 15 -7.35 9.43 -2.77
CA PHE A 15 -6.29 10.41 -2.96
C PHE A 15 -6.19 11.33 -1.77
N HIS A 16 -5.03 11.96 -1.60
CA HIS A 16 -4.84 12.87 -0.48
C HIS A 16 -5.83 14.06 -0.52
N GLN A 17 -6.39 14.38 -1.69
CA GLN A 17 -7.42 15.39 -1.82
C GLN A 17 -8.69 14.99 -1.10
N ARG A 18 -8.91 13.70 -0.89
CA ARG A 18 -10.04 13.19 -0.14
C ARG A 18 -9.67 13.20 1.34
N ARG A 19 -10.56 13.72 2.15
CA ARG A 19 -10.28 13.86 3.58
C ARG A 19 -10.00 12.54 4.27
N VAL A 20 -10.59 11.47 3.76
CA VAL A 20 -10.45 10.16 4.39
C VAL A 20 -9.01 9.66 4.36
N SER A 21 -8.26 9.96 3.31
CA SER A 21 -6.86 9.50 3.24
C SER A 21 -5.94 10.28 4.18
N ARG A 22 -6.44 11.33 4.81
CA ARG A 22 -5.67 12.16 5.74
C ARG A 22 -5.81 11.73 7.19
N ASP A 23 -6.22 10.53 7.44
CA ASP A 23 -6.42 10.07 8.79
C ASP A 23 -5.10 9.97 9.55
N ARG A 24 -4.95 10.84 10.56
CA ARG A 24 -3.69 10.92 11.31
C ARG A 24 -3.38 9.64 12.07
N LEU A 25 -4.38 9.00 12.64
CA LEU A 25 -4.14 7.76 13.39
C LEU A 25 -3.69 6.64 12.47
N LEU A 26 -4.23 6.59 11.26
CA LEU A 26 -3.78 5.61 10.27
C LEU A 26 -2.34 5.89 9.87
N ILE A 27 -2.00 7.15 9.62
CA ILE A 27 -0.64 7.54 9.26
C ILE A 27 0.35 7.13 10.37
N ASP A 28 -0.01 7.40 11.62
CA ASP A 28 0.84 7.01 12.75
C ASP A 28 1.02 5.50 12.81
N TRP A 29 -0.05 4.75 12.55
CA TRP A 29 0.01 3.30 12.54
C TRP A 29 0.94 2.80 11.43
N ILE A 30 0.82 3.39 10.24
CA ILE A 30 1.68 3.03 9.12
C ILE A 30 3.14 3.26 9.46
N MET A 31 3.44 4.43 10.04
CA MET A 31 4.84 4.74 10.36
C MET A 31 5.41 3.80 11.41
N LYS A 32 4.60 3.37 12.37
CA LYS A 32 5.04 2.37 13.35
C LYS A 32 5.29 1.02 12.69
N LYS A 33 4.45 0.66 11.74
CA LYS A 33 4.58 -0.61 11.02
C LYS A 33 5.86 -0.63 10.19
N ILE A 34 6.19 0.49 9.56
CA ILE A 34 7.39 0.62 8.73
C ILE A 34 8.66 0.57 9.59
N GLY A 35 8.61 1.16 10.79
CA GLY A 35 9.76 1.20 11.65
C GLY A 35 10.88 2.06 11.08
N GLU A 36 12.08 1.50 10.96
CA GLU A 36 13.23 2.26 10.48
C GLU A 36 13.43 2.19 8.97
N LYS A 37 12.56 1.48 8.27
CA LYS A 37 12.69 1.37 6.82
C LYS A 37 12.23 2.65 6.14
N SER A 38 12.69 2.84 4.91
CA SER A 38 12.39 4.06 4.16
C SER A 38 10.99 4.03 3.56
N LEU A 39 10.32 5.18 3.57
CA LEU A 39 9.04 5.36 2.92
C LEU A 39 9.20 6.39 1.80
N TRP A 40 8.83 5.97 0.61
CA TRP A 40 8.94 6.80 -0.59
C TRP A 40 7.56 7.25 -1.06
N MET A 41 7.51 8.45 -1.65
CA MET A 41 6.25 8.95 -2.22
C MET A 41 6.54 10.12 -3.15
N ARG A 42 5.52 10.58 -3.84
CA ARG A 42 5.60 11.80 -4.62
C ARG A 42 5.46 13.00 -3.70
N GLU A 43 5.91 14.16 -4.16
CA GLU A 43 5.72 15.43 -3.47
C GLU A 43 4.24 15.63 -3.11
N TYR A 44 3.37 15.23 -4.02
CA TYR A 44 1.92 15.31 -3.86
C TYR A 44 1.41 14.68 -2.55
N SER A 45 2.00 13.59 -2.13
CA SER A 45 1.57 12.86 -0.92
C SER A 45 2.24 13.34 0.34
N LYS A 46 3.28 14.16 0.22
CA LYS A 46 4.13 14.54 1.35
C LYS A 46 3.35 15.17 2.50
N THR A 47 2.32 15.96 2.19
CA THR A 47 1.57 16.67 3.24
C THR A 47 0.88 15.73 4.21
N LEU A 48 0.57 14.50 3.78
CA LEU A 48 -0.06 13.51 4.67
C LEU A 48 0.92 13.05 5.74
N PHE A 49 2.21 13.14 5.46
CA PHE A 49 3.27 12.65 6.33
C PHE A 49 4.18 13.78 6.81
N ALA A 50 3.61 14.97 7.00
CA ALA A 50 4.41 16.18 7.28
C ALA A 50 5.32 16.06 8.50
N ASP A 51 4.91 15.26 9.49
CA ASP A 51 5.66 15.12 10.73
C ASP A 51 6.68 13.97 10.69
N TYR A 52 6.82 13.32 9.55
CA TYR A 52 7.68 12.14 9.45
C TYR A 52 8.73 12.28 8.36
N PRO A 53 9.91 11.65 8.55
CA PRO A 53 10.91 11.65 7.50
C PRO A 53 10.50 10.71 6.37
N VAL A 54 10.32 11.28 5.19
CA VAL A 54 9.95 10.49 4.01
C VAL A 54 10.85 10.88 2.85
N LYS A 55 10.97 9.99 1.87
CA LYS A 55 11.76 10.25 0.67
C LYS A 55 10.84 10.62 -0.47
N ILE A 56 11.18 11.69 -1.17
CA ILE A 56 10.33 12.24 -2.23
C ILE A 56 11.01 12.13 -3.58
N ALA A 57 10.31 11.58 -4.56
CA ALA A 57 10.79 11.53 -5.94
C ALA A 57 9.62 11.30 -6.87
N GLU A 58 9.67 11.89 -8.08
CA GLU A 58 8.65 11.61 -9.07
C GLU A 58 8.67 10.15 -9.50
N ASP A 59 9.85 9.57 -9.60
CA ASP A 59 10.04 8.17 -9.98
C ASP A 59 10.27 7.29 -8.74
N TYR A 60 9.53 7.57 -7.68
CA TYR A 60 9.73 6.90 -6.40
C TYR A 60 9.65 5.37 -6.47
N LEU A 61 8.77 4.86 -7.32
CA LEU A 61 8.65 3.39 -7.47
C LEU A 61 9.89 2.78 -8.11
N ALA A 62 10.57 3.54 -8.97
CA ALA A 62 11.79 3.06 -9.58
C ALA A 62 12.96 3.13 -8.61
N GLN A 63 12.98 4.11 -7.73
CA GLN A 63 14.11 4.32 -6.82
C GLN A 63 14.05 3.48 -5.54
N ALA A 64 12.86 3.10 -5.10
CA ALA A 64 12.72 2.37 -3.84
C ALA A 64 13.47 1.03 -3.89
N GLY A 65 14.11 0.69 -2.79
CA GLY A 65 14.84 -0.57 -2.66
C GLY A 65 13.94 -1.73 -2.28
N SER A 66 14.52 -2.92 -2.22
CA SER A 66 13.75 -4.14 -1.96
C SER A 66 13.08 -4.17 -0.59
N GLU A 67 13.63 -3.45 0.39
CA GLU A 67 13.08 -3.41 1.74
C GLU A 67 12.28 -2.16 2.02
N ASP A 68 12.17 -1.27 1.03
CA ASP A 68 11.50 0.01 1.21
C ASP A 68 10.00 -0.09 1.02
N TYR A 69 9.30 0.93 1.50
CA TYR A 69 7.85 1.08 1.36
C TYR A 69 7.55 2.26 0.44
N CYS A 70 6.45 2.18 -0.29
CA CYS A 70 6.00 3.25 -1.17
C CYS A 70 4.54 3.56 -0.89
N PHE A 71 4.22 4.83 -0.64
CA PHE A 71 2.84 5.25 -0.46
C PHE A 71 2.30 5.65 -1.83
N ILE A 72 1.31 4.92 -2.32
CA ILE A 72 0.82 5.02 -3.70
C ILE A 72 -0.59 5.57 -3.73
N GLU A 73 -0.77 6.66 -4.48
CA GLU A 73 -2.09 7.29 -4.61
C GLU A 73 -2.61 7.33 -6.05
N ASP A 74 -2.01 6.51 -6.92
CA ASP A 74 -2.44 6.45 -8.32
C ASP A 74 -2.24 5.04 -8.86
N GLY A 75 -2.39 4.88 -10.17
CA GLY A 75 -2.26 3.59 -10.82
C GLY A 75 -0.86 3.20 -11.26
N SER A 76 0.14 3.99 -10.92
CA SER A 76 1.51 3.74 -11.40
C SER A 76 2.10 2.42 -10.91
N TYR A 77 1.55 1.85 -9.83
CA TYR A 77 2.01 0.58 -9.30
C TYR A 77 1.93 -0.54 -10.34
N THR A 78 1.02 -0.43 -11.31
CA THR A 78 0.83 -1.50 -12.30
C THR A 78 2.05 -1.71 -13.19
N GLU A 79 2.89 -0.68 -13.33
CA GLU A 79 4.11 -0.78 -14.12
C GLU A 79 5.27 -1.38 -13.33
N TYR A 80 5.08 -1.59 -12.04
CA TYR A 80 6.14 -2.06 -11.15
C TYR A 80 5.74 -3.32 -10.39
N LEU A 81 4.76 -4.07 -10.91
CA LEU A 81 4.27 -5.28 -10.23
C LEU A 81 5.38 -6.30 -9.98
N ASP A 82 6.35 -6.39 -10.88
CA ASP A 82 7.47 -7.33 -10.69
C ASP A 82 8.35 -6.93 -9.52
N LYS A 83 8.37 -5.66 -9.19
CA LYS A 83 9.20 -5.14 -8.11
C LYS A 83 8.47 -5.15 -6.76
N ILE A 84 7.15 -5.12 -6.79
CA ILE A 84 6.34 -5.07 -5.58
C ILE A 84 6.18 -6.48 -5.03
N THR A 85 6.67 -6.69 -3.80
CA THR A 85 6.62 -7.99 -3.15
C THR A 85 5.63 -8.04 -1.99
N GLY A 86 5.09 -6.90 -1.61
CA GLY A 86 4.11 -6.82 -0.54
C GLY A 86 3.15 -5.68 -0.77
N LEU A 87 1.97 -5.77 -0.18
CA LEU A 87 0.96 -4.71 -0.26
C LEU A 87 0.30 -4.55 1.10
N LEU A 88 0.11 -3.29 1.49
CA LEU A 88 -0.73 -2.94 2.63
C LEU A 88 -1.93 -2.21 2.04
N LEU A 89 -3.08 -2.86 2.04
CA LEU A 89 -4.31 -2.27 1.54
C LEU A 89 -5.11 -1.77 2.73
N CYS A 90 -5.20 -0.46 2.86
CA CYS A 90 -5.95 0.19 3.94
C CYS A 90 -7.36 0.42 3.45
N ARG A 91 -8.29 -0.45 3.83
CA ARG A 91 -9.66 -0.41 3.33
C ARG A 91 -10.56 0.33 4.29
N TRP A 92 -11.17 1.38 3.74
CA TRP A 92 -12.14 2.19 4.47
C TRP A 92 -13.53 1.58 4.28
N ARG A 93 -14.31 1.54 5.33
CA ARG A 93 -15.64 0.93 5.27
C ARG A 93 -16.69 1.95 4.82
N ARG A 94 -16.37 2.66 3.75
CA ARG A 94 -17.27 3.64 3.15
C ARG A 94 -17.16 3.54 1.65
N HIS A 95 -18.21 3.95 0.99
CA HIS A 95 -18.23 4.01 -0.47
C HIS A 95 -17.95 5.45 -0.89
N TYR A 96 -16.88 5.64 -1.65
CA TYR A 96 -16.54 6.93 -2.24
C TYR A 96 -16.39 6.75 -3.73
N PRO A 97 -17.11 7.57 -4.55
CA PRO A 97 -16.93 7.48 -6.00
C PRO A 97 -15.47 7.70 -6.37
N SER A 98 -14.96 6.86 -7.23
CA SER A 98 -13.59 6.99 -7.72
C SER A 98 -13.50 6.38 -9.10
N ASP A 99 -12.87 7.12 -10.02
CA ASP A 99 -12.63 6.62 -11.37
C ASP A 99 -11.43 5.69 -11.41
N LEU A 100 -10.60 5.71 -10.38
CA LEU A 100 -9.40 4.89 -10.32
C LEU A 100 -9.58 3.81 -9.27
N LYS A 101 -9.51 2.56 -9.70
CA LYS A 101 -9.68 1.43 -8.80
C LYS A 101 -8.41 0.59 -8.73
N PHE A 102 -8.17 0.01 -7.56
CA PHE A 102 -7.10 -0.95 -7.40
C PHE A 102 -7.50 -2.23 -8.14
N GLN A 103 -6.57 -2.79 -8.88
CA GLN A 103 -6.83 -4.02 -9.64
C GLN A 103 -6.76 -5.22 -8.68
N GLU A 104 -7.86 -5.51 -8.02
CA GLU A 104 -7.87 -6.59 -7.01
C GLU A 104 -7.58 -7.96 -7.61
N SER A 105 -7.76 -8.11 -8.91
CA SER A 105 -7.46 -9.38 -9.58
C SER A 105 -6.00 -9.78 -9.47
N ILE A 106 -5.09 -8.85 -9.25
CA ILE A 106 -3.68 -9.22 -9.09
C ILE A 106 -3.45 -10.05 -7.83
N LEU A 107 -4.34 -9.94 -6.85
CA LEU A 107 -4.22 -10.70 -5.61
C LEU A 107 -4.72 -12.14 -5.74
N ALA A 108 -5.38 -12.45 -6.85
CA ALA A 108 -5.96 -13.78 -7.05
C ALA A 108 -4.91 -14.86 -7.28
N GLU A 109 -3.78 -14.48 -7.86
CA GLU A 109 -2.74 -15.45 -8.17
C GLU A 109 -1.39 -14.97 -7.66
N GLY A 110 -0.68 -15.86 -7.00
CA GLY A 110 0.66 -15.57 -6.55
C GLY A 110 0.76 -14.68 -5.32
N TRP A 111 -0.35 -14.36 -4.69
CA TRP A 111 -0.35 -13.53 -3.49
C TRP A 111 -1.02 -14.26 -2.34
N GLN A 112 -0.60 -13.93 -1.13
CA GLN A 112 -1.14 -14.54 0.08
C GLN A 112 -1.42 -13.47 1.12
N LEU A 113 -2.60 -13.55 1.73
CA LEU A 113 -2.96 -12.64 2.82
C LEU A 113 -2.23 -13.10 4.08
N GLU A 114 -1.34 -12.27 4.59
CA GLU A 114 -0.52 -12.59 5.76
C GLU A 114 -1.18 -12.19 7.07
N ALA A 115 -1.86 -11.04 7.06
CA ALA A 115 -2.45 -10.53 8.28
C ALA A 115 -3.52 -9.50 7.96
N VAL A 116 -4.45 -9.32 8.89
CA VAL A 116 -5.46 -8.26 8.80
C VAL A 116 -5.43 -7.53 10.13
N TYR A 117 -5.32 -6.21 10.05
CA TYR A 117 -5.30 -5.36 11.23
C TYR A 117 -6.51 -4.45 11.22
N GLU A 118 -7.11 -4.25 12.37
CA GLU A 118 -8.18 -3.27 12.50
C GLU A 118 -7.59 -2.01 13.12
N VAL A 119 -7.62 -0.91 12.39
CA VAL A 119 -7.06 0.36 12.84
C VAL A 119 -8.22 1.34 13.02
N LYS A 120 -8.33 1.89 14.22
CA LYS A 120 -9.36 2.89 14.46
C LYS A 120 -8.87 4.24 14.00
N GLY A 121 -9.57 4.81 13.03
CA GLY A 121 -9.19 6.09 12.47
C GLY A 121 -9.61 7.28 13.31
N SER A 122 -9.09 8.45 12.92
CA SER A 122 -9.37 9.71 13.63
C SER A 122 -10.85 10.08 13.61
N SER A 123 -11.57 9.65 12.60
CA SER A 123 -12.99 9.92 12.44
C SER A 123 -13.87 8.84 13.07
N HIS A 124 -13.30 8.02 13.94
CA HIS A 124 -13.96 6.89 14.60
C HIS A 124 -14.37 5.76 13.66
N GLU A 125 -13.85 5.77 12.47
CA GLU A 125 -14.08 4.67 11.53
C GLU A 125 -13.04 3.58 11.71
N ASN A 126 -13.48 2.35 11.52
CA ASN A 126 -12.55 1.23 11.51
C ASN A 126 -12.00 1.08 10.11
N ILE A 127 -10.68 1.01 10.03
CA ILE A 127 -9.98 0.81 8.76
C ILE A 127 -9.38 -0.58 8.83
N MET A 128 -9.67 -1.40 7.84
CA MET A 128 -9.12 -2.75 7.79
C MET A 128 -7.86 -2.71 6.93
N VAL A 129 -6.73 -3.00 7.54
CA VAL A 129 -5.46 -3.02 6.81
C VAL A 129 -5.11 -4.47 6.50
N GLU A 130 -5.07 -4.79 5.23
CA GLU A 130 -4.71 -6.13 4.76
C GLU A 130 -3.25 -6.14 4.36
N GLU A 131 -2.50 -7.04 4.95
CA GLU A 131 -1.08 -7.20 4.61
C GLU A 131 -0.96 -8.42 3.70
N TRP A 132 -0.59 -8.16 2.45
CA TRP A 132 -0.42 -9.20 1.44
C TRP A 132 1.04 -9.37 1.11
N LYS A 133 1.45 -10.61 0.87
CA LYS A 133 2.81 -10.93 0.43
C LYS A 133 2.74 -11.73 -0.86
N LYS A 134 3.65 -11.43 -1.76
CA LYS A 134 3.76 -12.20 -2.99
C LYS A 134 4.36 -13.55 -2.65
N ARG A 135 3.74 -14.62 -3.13
CA ARG A 135 4.27 -15.96 -2.93
C ARG A 135 5.59 -16.07 -3.70
N LYS A 136 6.55 -16.73 -3.09
CA LYS A 136 7.77 -17.00 -3.80
C LYS A 136 7.44 -17.94 -4.95
N ALA A 137 7.93 -17.58 -6.12
CA ALA A 137 7.75 -18.44 -7.26
C ALA A 137 8.39 -19.77 -6.92
N SER A 138 7.91 -20.66 -6.98
CA SER A 138 8.44 -21.83 -6.47
C SER A 138 9.26 -22.59 -7.34
N HIS A 139 9.31 -21.41 -6.86
CA HIS A 139 9.94 -21.67 -6.98
C HIS A 139 9.85 -22.33 -7.47
N SER A 140 9.67 -22.04 -7.71
CA SER A 140 9.51 -22.43 -7.95
C SER A 140 9.40 -23.16 -8.33
N CYS A 141 9.53 -23.34 -8.63
CA CYS A 141 9.49 -23.82 -8.69
C CYS A 141 9.61 -24.40 -8.97
N CYS A 142 9.92 -24.53 -9.27
CA CYS A 142 10.14 -24.78 -9.21
C CYS A 142 10.30 -25.23 -9.38
N GLU A 143 10.56 -25.32 -9.60
CA GLU A 143 10.83 -25.43 -9.45
C GLU A 143 10.69 -25.95 -9.36
N ARG A 144 10.83 -26.40 -9.54
CA ARG A 144 10.91 -26.77 -9.23
C ARG A 144 10.91 -27.32 -8.94
N GLY A 145 10.99 -27.65 -8.96
CA GLY A 145 11.14 -27.80 -8.44
C GLY A 145 11.24 -28.19 -8.05
N GLU A 146 11.39 -28.43 -8.10
CA GLU A 146 11.60 -28.50 -7.52
C GLU A 146 11.35 -28.78 -7.12
N GLN A 147 11.29 -29.12 -7.29
CA GLN A 147 11.24 -29.24 -6.82
C GLN A 147 11.20 -29.53 -6.52
#